data_129efad0bc99859a7b4f89c342de5903
#
_entry.id   129efad0bc99859a7b4f89c342de5903
#
_cell.length_a   1.000
_cell.length_b   1.000
_cell.length_c   1.000
_cell.angle_alpha   90.00
_cell.angle_beta   90.00
_cell.angle_gamma   90.00
#
_symmetry.space_group_name_H-M   'P 1'
#
loop_
_entity.id
_entity.type
_entity.pdbx_description
1 polymer ?
#
loop_
_entity_poly.entity_id
_entity_poly.type
_entity_poly.pdbx_seq_one_letter_code
_entity_poly.pdbx_strand_id
1 'polypeptide(L)'
;MSARDFSAKLKEAPGDIVLRINSPGGDIFDGIAIYNDLVRHQGNVRVEIVGLAASAASLIAMASDEIAIADNAFMMIHRAWTIAVGNEADHAAAAELLRGIDRAMASTYVVRTGQQLAAVRQLMDAETWFDGQAAIDAGLADELLPTVEARARFDLSVFAKAPAELAAPERGITTIRDVEAALRDAGASRSQARALAARGYHGDADDQRDAAAVAEFTAHIDALIPLQK
;
A
#
# COMPACT_ATOMS: atom_id res chain seq x y z
N MET A 1 -3.19 -7.54 8.23
CA MET A 1 -4.37 -7.81 9.11
C MET A 1 -5.59 -7.55 8.27
N SER A 2 -6.56 -8.47 8.22
CA SER A 2 -7.82 -8.23 7.51
C SER A 2 -8.76 -7.35 8.35
N ALA A 3 -9.73 -6.69 7.70
CA ALA A 3 -10.77 -5.93 8.41
C ALA A 3 -11.54 -6.81 9.40
N ARG A 4 -11.80 -8.07 9.03
CA ARG A 4 -12.48 -9.03 9.91
C ARG A 4 -11.72 -9.29 11.22
N ASP A 5 -10.40 -9.49 11.11
CA ASP A 5 -9.56 -9.76 12.29
C ASP A 5 -9.45 -8.51 13.17
N PHE A 6 -9.37 -7.33 12.55
CA PHE A 6 -9.37 -6.05 13.23
C PHE A 6 -10.68 -5.83 14.00
N SER A 7 -11.82 -5.97 13.32
CA SER A 7 -13.16 -5.81 13.93
C SER A 7 -13.39 -6.75 15.12
N ALA A 8 -12.87 -7.98 15.04
CA ALA A 8 -12.94 -8.91 16.16
C ALA A 8 -12.18 -8.40 17.39
N LYS A 9 -10.95 -7.91 17.18
CA LYS A 9 -10.11 -7.35 18.26
C LYS A 9 -10.68 -6.06 18.82
N LEU A 10 -11.23 -5.18 17.97
CA LEU A 10 -11.81 -3.92 18.41
C LEU A 10 -13.00 -4.14 19.36
N LYS A 11 -13.81 -5.17 19.13
CA LYS A 11 -14.93 -5.55 20.01
C LYS A 11 -14.47 -6.01 21.40
N GLU A 12 -13.23 -6.51 21.51
CA GLU A 12 -12.64 -6.94 22.78
C GLU A 12 -11.97 -5.80 23.56
N ALA A 13 -11.91 -4.59 22.97
CA ALA A 13 -11.28 -3.41 23.52
C ALA A 13 -12.33 -2.28 23.72
N PRO A 14 -13.22 -2.38 24.70
CA PRO A 14 -14.19 -1.32 25.01
C PRO A 14 -13.50 -0.12 25.64
N GLY A 15 -14.04 1.08 25.41
CA GLY A 15 -13.50 2.33 25.96
C GLY A 15 -12.40 2.93 25.10
N ASP A 16 -11.58 3.78 25.66
CA ASP A 16 -10.53 4.50 24.95
C ASP A 16 -9.44 3.53 24.45
N ILE A 17 -9.00 3.71 23.24
CA ILE A 17 -7.97 2.87 22.63
C ILE A 17 -6.81 3.68 22.05
N VAL A 18 -5.64 3.08 22.06
CA VAL A 18 -4.45 3.56 21.34
C VAL A 18 -4.12 2.57 20.23
N LEU A 19 -4.27 3.01 18.99
CA LEU A 19 -3.93 2.24 17.80
C LEU A 19 -2.53 2.62 17.30
N ARG A 20 -1.57 1.70 17.43
CA ARG A 20 -0.23 1.89 16.87
C ARG A 20 -0.16 1.42 15.44
N ILE A 21 0.26 2.32 14.55
CA ILE A 21 0.38 2.04 13.12
C ILE A 21 1.85 1.99 12.70
N ASN A 22 2.22 0.89 12.04
CA ASN A 22 3.46 0.74 11.29
C ASN A 22 3.16 -0.18 10.11
N SER A 23 2.73 0.41 8.97
CA SER A 23 2.19 -0.35 7.83
C SER A 23 2.37 0.42 6.51
N PRO A 24 2.76 -0.26 5.42
CA PRO A 24 2.81 0.32 4.08
C PRO A 24 1.42 0.43 3.42
N GLY A 25 0.35 0.03 4.11
CA GLY A 25 -1.00 -0.05 3.56
C GLY A 25 -1.39 -1.48 3.19
N GLY A 26 -2.20 -1.61 2.15
CA GLY A 26 -2.74 -2.90 1.68
C GLY A 26 -4.07 -2.73 0.96
N ASP A 27 -4.96 -3.70 1.09
CA ASP A 27 -6.27 -3.66 0.45
C ASP A 27 -7.09 -2.46 0.93
N ILE A 28 -7.59 -1.67 -0.04
CA ILE A 28 -8.31 -0.42 0.27
C ILE A 28 -9.69 -0.68 0.88
N PHE A 29 -10.36 -1.78 0.52
CA PHE A 29 -11.67 -2.10 1.08
C PHE A 29 -11.55 -2.57 2.54
N ASP A 30 -10.51 -3.32 2.87
CA ASP A 30 -10.15 -3.60 4.27
C ASP A 30 -9.85 -2.28 5.01
N GLY A 31 -9.10 -1.36 4.40
CA GLY A 31 -8.80 -0.05 4.98
C GLY A 31 -10.06 0.78 5.27
N ILE A 32 -10.99 0.85 4.32
CA ILE A 32 -12.28 1.56 4.49
C ILE A 32 -13.13 0.89 5.58
N ALA A 33 -13.16 -0.44 5.64
CA ALA A 33 -13.92 -1.15 6.66
C ALA A 33 -13.37 -0.89 8.07
N ILE A 34 -12.04 -0.94 8.24
CA ILE A 34 -11.36 -0.61 9.49
C ILE A 34 -11.62 0.84 9.89
N TYR A 35 -11.48 1.80 8.96
CA TYR A 35 -11.83 3.19 9.17
C TYR A 35 -13.24 3.36 9.73
N ASN A 36 -14.22 2.72 9.10
CA ASN A 36 -15.62 2.80 9.52
C ASN A 36 -15.87 2.14 10.89
N ASP A 37 -15.16 1.08 11.23
CA ASP A 37 -15.25 0.44 12.55
C ASP A 37 -14.69 1.36 13.65
N LEU A 38 -13.57 2.04 13.39
CA LEU A 38 -12.99 3.01 14.31
C LEU A 38 -13.89 4.24 14.52
N VAL A 39 -14.45 4.79 13.44
CA VAL A 39 -15.40 5.93 13.54
C VAL A 39 -16.65 5.58 14.37
N ARG A 40 -17.04 4.31 14.41
CA ARG A 40 -18.19 3.84 15.22
C ARG A 40 -17.81 3.41 16.63
N HIS A 41 -16.53 3.40 16.94
CA HIS A 41 -16.07 3.01 18.27
C HIS A 41 -16.63 3.96 19.34
N GLN A 42 -16.99 3.43 20.53
CA GLN A 42 -17.68 4.22 21.56
C GLN A 42 -16.71 4.97 22.50
N GLY A 43 -15.42 4.67 22.45
CA GLY A 43 -14.37 5.36 23.19
C GLY A 43 -13.56 6.30 22.31
N ASN A 44 -12.67 7.10 22.92
CA ASN A 44 -11.70 7.88 22.15
C ASN A 44 -10.70 6.97 21.44
N VAL A 45 -10.40 7.31 20.21
CA VAL A 45 -9.40 6.62 19.40
C VAL A 45 -8.19 7.53 19.20
N ARG A 46 -7.07 7.19 19.85
CA ARG A 46 -5.78 7.82 19.60
C ARG A 46 -4.97 6.92 18.65
N VAL A 47 -4.43 7.50 17.59
CA VAL A 47 -3.47 6.83 16.70
C VAL A 47 -2.05 7.28 17.03
N GLU A 48 -1.12 6.33 17.12
CA GLU A 48 0.32 6.58 17.18
C GLU A 48 1.01 5.99 15.96
N ILE A 49 1.55 6.83 15.09
CA ILE A 49 2.34 6.39 13.93
C ILE A 49 3.78 6.24 14.39
N VAL A 50 4.23 4.98 14.52
CA VAL A 50 5.52 4.64 15.13
C VAL A 50 6.62 4.28 14.11
N GLY A 51 6.32 4.37 12.83
CA GLY A 51 7.28 4.12 11.74
C GLY A 51 6.70 4.55 10.40
N LEU A 52 5.65 3.89 9.93
CA LEU A 52 5.03 4.19 8.65
C LEU A 52 3.51 4.08 8.71
N ALA A 53 2.81 5.05 8.15
CA ALA A 53 1.39 4.97 7.81
C ALA A 53 1.21 5.38 6.34
N ALA A 54 1.28 4.41 5.41
CA ALA A 54 1.18 4.69 3.98
C ALA A 54 -0.11 4.12 3.38
N SER A 55 -0.64 4.78 2.33
CA SER A 55 -1.77 4.29 1.55
C SER A 55 -3.00 4.00 2.42
N ALA A 56 -3.58 2.80 2.38
CA ALA A 56 -4.72 2.41 3.21
C ALA A 56 -4.48 2.61 4.72
N ALA A 57 -3.22 2.50 5.20
CA ALA A 57 -2.91 2.73 6.61
C ALA A 57 -3.00 4.21 6.99
N SER A 58 -2.66 5.14 6.09
CA SER A 58 -2.88 6.57 6.33
C SER A 58 -4.37 6.92 6.36
N LEU A 59 -5.20 6.26 5.51
CA LEU A 59 -6.65 6.41 5.56
C LEU A 59 -7.23 5.94 6.90
N ILE A 60 -6.78 4.80 7.42
CA ILE A 60 -7.19 4.27 8.73
C ILE A 60 -6.87 5.26 9.84
N ALA A 61 -5.69 5.90 9.80
CA ALA A 61 -5.31 6.89 10.79
C ALA A 61 -6.30 8.07 10.89
N MET A 62 -6.91 8.46 9.76
CA MET A 62 -7.89 9.58 9.72
C MET A 62 -9.18 9.30 10.51
N ALA A 63 -9.42 8.07 10.95
CA ALA A 63 -10.60 7.72 11.75
C ALA A 63 -10.48 8.08 13.23
N SER A 64 -9.31 8.54 13.68
CA SER A 64 -9.04 8.82 15.09
C SER A 64 -9.40 10.24 15.51
N ASP A 65 -9.61 10.40 16.81
CA ASP A 65 -9.81 11.71 17.44
C ASP A 65 -8.49 12.49 17.50
N GLU A 66 -7.37 11.78 17.69
CA GLU A 66 -6.03 12.35 17.77
C GLU A 66 -5.02 11.47 17.07
N ILE A 67 -4.11 12.09 16.30
CA ILE A 67 -3.01 11.42 15.61
C ILE A 67 -1.68 11.98 16.12
N ALA A 68 -0.91 11.13 16.76
CA ALA A 68 0.47 11.41 17.12
C ALA A 68 1.40 10.66 16.17
N ILE A 69 2.47 11.31 15.71
CA ILE A 69 3.46 10.72 14.81
C ILE A 69 4.86 10.84 15.40
N ALA A 70 5.66 9.79 15.37
CA ALA A 70 7.05 9.88 15.81
C ALA A 70 7.86 10.77 14.85
N ASP A 71 8.83 11.50 15.40
CA ASP A 71 9.67 12.44 14.66
C ASP A 71 10.39 11.78 13.46
N ASN A 72 10.76 10.52 13.60
CA ASN A 72 11.38 9.70 12.56
C ASN A 72 10.41 8.78 11.80
N ALA A 73 9.10 8.98 11.94
CA ALA A 73 8.08 8.23 11.21
C ALA A 73 7.62 8.98 9.96
N PHE A 74 6.96 8.25 9.07
CA PHE A 74 6.46 8.79 7.82
C PHE A 74 4.98 8.48 7.62
N MET A 75 4.31 9.39 6.93
CA MET A 75 2.98 9.18 6.39
C MET A 75 3.01 9.36 4.87
N MET A 76 2.19 8.59 4.12
CA MET A 76 2.09 8.75 2.68
C MET A 76 0.66 8.63 2.20
N ILE A 77 0.30 9.54 1.31
CA ILE A 77 -0.99 9.53 0.61
C ILE A 77 -0.77 9.47 -0.90
N HIS A 78 -1.55 8.64 -1.56
CA HIS A 78 -1.53 8.50 -3.01
C HIS A 78 -2.89 8.08 -3.55
N ARG A 79 -3.02 8.03 -4.88
CA ARG A 79 -4.21 7.46 -5.54
C ARG A 79 -4.26 5.95 -5.38
N ALA A 80 -5.46 5.42 -5.31
CA ALA A 80 -5.66 3.97 -5.37
C ALA A 80 -5.15 3.40 -6.69
N TRP A 81 -4.61 2.19 -6.65
CA TRP A 81 -4.17 1.47 -7.82
C TRP A 81 -4.63 0.02 -7.78
N THR A 82 -4.71 -0.62 -8.93
CA THR A 82 -5.03 -2.04 -9.05
C THR A 82 -4.37 -2.62 -10.29
N ILE A 83 -4.27 -3.94 -10.32
CA ILE A 83 -3.91 -4.68 -11.53
C ILE A 83 -5.21 -5.10 -12.21
N ALA A 84 -5.39 -4.69 -13.46
CA ALA A 84 -6.53 -5.07 -14.28
C ALA A 84 -6.05 -5.84 -15.51
N VAL A 85 -6.73 -6.94 -15.81
CA VAL A 85 -6.48 -7.76 -16.99
C VAL A 85 -7.81 -7.95 -17.71
N GLY A 86 -7.84 -7.68 -19.01
CA GLY A 86 -9.07 -7.80 -19.79
C GLY A 86 -9.03 -6.96 -21.06
N ASN A 87 -10.20 -6.77 -21.66
CA ASN A 87 -10.38 -5.93 -22.85
C ASN A 87 -10.55 -4.44 -22.45
N GLU A 88 -10.78 -3.59 -23.45
CA GLU A 88 -10.95 -2.13 -23.25
C GLU A 88 -12.05 -1.79 -22.23
N ALA A 89 -13.20 -2.47 -22.29
CA ALA A 89 -14.32 -2.24 -21.39
C ALA A 89 -13.94 -2.62 -19.93
N ASP A 90 -13.17 -3.69 -19.72
CA ASP A 90 -12.69 -4.12 -18.40
C ASP A 90 -11.74 -3.08 -17.81
N HIS A 91 -10.83 -2.53 -18.60
CA HIS A 91 -9.94 -1.45 -18.18
C HIS A 91 -10.71 -0.15 -17.87
N ALA A 92 -11.73 0.20 -18.67
CA ALA A 92 -12.58 1.35 -18.41
C ALA A 92 -13.36 1.20 -17.10
N ALA A 93 -13.90 0.01 -16.83
CA ALA A 93 -14.58 -0.30 -15.57
C ALA A 93 -13.64 -0.20 -14.35
N ALA A 94 -12.42 -0.73 -14.46
CA ALA A 94 -11.41 -0.61 -13.41
C ALA A 94 -11.04 0.86 -13.15
N ALA A 95 -10.86 1.66 -14.20
CA ALA A 95 -10.58 3.08 -14.06
C ALA A 95 -11.73 3.85 -13.38
N GLU A 96 -12.99 3.50 -13.66
CA GLU A 96 -14.14 4.14 -12.99
C GLU A 96 -14.22 3.76 -11.51
N LEU A 97 -13.96 2.49 -11.17
CA LEU A 97 -13.87 2.03 -9.79
C LEU A 97 -12.79 2.81 -9.02
N LEU A 98 -11.58 2.93 -9.56
CA LEU A 98 -10.49 3.68 -8.95
C LEU A 98 -10.85 5.15 -8.76
N ARG A 99 -11.50 5.80 -9.73
CA ARG A 99 -12.00 7.17 -9.57
C ARG A 99 -13.00 7.30 -8.40
N GLY A 100 -13.84 6.29 -8.19
CA GLY A 100 -14.76 6.23 -7.04
C GLY A 100 -14.02 6.16 -5.71
N ILE A 101 -13.03 5.27 -5.62
CA ILE A 101 -12.17 5.09 -4.44
C ILE A 101 -11.39 6.38 -4.15
N ASP A 102 -10.76 6.97 -5.15
CA ASP A 102 -9.99 8.22 -5.01
C ASP A 102 -10.85 9.37 -4.48
N ARG A 103 -12.11 9.48 -4.93
CA ARG A 103 -13.04 10.49 -4.39
C ARG A 103 -13.31 10.26 -2.91
N ALA A 104 -13.55 9.03 -2.49
CA ALA A 104 -13.81 8.68 -1.10
C ALA A 104 -12.59 9.00 -0.22
N MET A 105 -11.40 8.55 -0.63
CA MET A 105 -10.14 8.81 0.08
C MET A 105 -9.87 10.31 0.20
N ALA A 106 -9.97 11.06 -0.91
CA ALA A 106 -9.75 12.50 -0.91
C ALA A 106 -10.72 13.22 0.04
N SER A 107 -11.99 12.81 0.07
CA SER A 107 -12.97 13.39 1.00
C SER A 107 -12.59 13.15 2.46
N THR A 108 -12.08 11.99 2.80
CA THR A 108 -11.59 11.67 4.16
C THR A 108 -10.42 12.57 4.55
N TYR A 109 -9.43 12.74 3.68
CA TYR A 109 -8.31 13.65 3.95
C TYR A 109 -8.74 15.11 4.03
N VAL A 110 -9.71 15.56 3.21
CA VAL A 110 -10.29 16.91 3.29
C VAL A 110 -10.92 17.16 4.65
N VAL A 111 -11.73 16.23 5.15
CA VAL A 111 -12.36 16.34 6.46
C VAL A 111 -11.31 16.47 7.56
N ARG A 112 -10.26 15.69 7.51
CA ARG A 112 -9.18 15.70 8.50
C ARG A 112 -8.35 16.98 8.45
N THR A 113 -7.89 17.37 7.27
CA THR A 113 -6.90 18.45 7.09
C THR A 113 -7.53 19.84 6.98
N GLY A 114 -8.84 19.92 6.67
CA GLY A 114 -9.50 21.18 6.32
C GLY A 114 -9.04 21.79 4.99
N GLN A 115 -8.17 21.13 4.25
CA GLN A 115 -7.65 21.62 2.97
C GLN A 115 -8.69 21.55 1.86
N GLN A 116 -8.47 22.32 0.80
CA GLN A 116 -9.32 22.25 -0.39
C GLN A 116 -9.16 20.91 -1.12
N LEU A 117 -10.25 20.38 -1.64
CA LEU A 117 -10.27 19.09 -2.35
C LEU A 117 -9.25 19.04 -3.50
N ALA A 118 -9.05 20.15 -4.22
CA ALA A 118 -8.07 20.20 -5.30
C ALA A 118 -6.63 20.06 -4.80
N ALA A 119 -6.29 20.65 -3.65
CA ALA A 119 -4.98 20.52 -3.03
C ALA A 119 -4.73 19.08 -2.54
N VAL A 120 -5.70 18.49 -1.87
CA VAL A 120 -5.60 17.08 -1.43
C VAL A 120 -5.41 16.14 -2.63
N ARG A 121 -6.16 16.34 -3.72
CA ARG A 121 -5.98 15.54 -4.95
C ARG A 121 -4.60 15.70 -5.55
N GLN A 122 -4.03 16.92 -5.57
CA GLN A 122 -2.67 17.13 -6.05
C GLN A 122 -1.64 16.38 -5.20
N LEU A 123 -1.79 16.36 -3.88
CA LEU A 123 -0.94 15.58 -2.99
C LEU A 123 -1.06 14.07 -3.27
N MET A 124 -2.27 13.57 -3.48
CA MET A 124 -2.50 12.16 -3.84
C MET A 124 -1.94 11.82 -5.23
N ASP A 125 -2.13 12.70 -6.23
CA ASP A 125 -1.59 12.53 -7.59
C ASP A 125 -0.07 12.52 -7.59
N ALA A 126 0.54 13.26 -6.66
CA ALA A 126 1.98 13.37 -6.51
C ALA A 126 2.61 12.20 -5.74
N GLU A 127 1.83 11.29 -5.14
CA GLU A 127 2.35 10.30 -4.18
C GLU A 127 3.21 11.02 -3.14
N THR A 128 2.55 11.72 -2.22
CA THR A 128 3.26 12.61 -1.30
C THR A 128 3.61 11.89 -0.01
N TRP A 129 4.89 11.97 0.33
CA TRP A 129 5.48 11.47 1.55
C TRP A 129 5.70 12.63 2.52
N PHE A 130 5.33 12.44 3.78
CA PHE A 130 5.44 13.40 4.86
C PHE A 130 6.27 12.77 5.98
N ASP A 131 7.33 13.43 6.42
CA ASP A 131 7.94 13.16 7.73
C ASP A 131 7.03 13.63 8.86
N GLY A 132 7.42 13.41 10.11
CA GLY A 132 6.59 13.75 11.26
C GLY A 132 6.14 15.22 11.29
N GLN A 133 7.06 16.16 11.05
CA GLN A 133 6.73 17.58 11.06
C GLN A 133 5.88 17.99 9.85
N ALA A 134 6.22 17.50 8.66
CA ALA A 134 5.44 17.78 7.45
C ALA A 134 4.00 17.23 7.55
N ALA A 135 3.79 16.10 8.23
CA ALA A 135 2.45 15.55 8.48
C ALA A 135 1.61 16.48 9.37
N ILE A 136 2.22 17.07 10.41
CA ILE A 136 1.57 18.06 11.26
C ILE A 136 1.25 19.33 10.46
N ASP A 137 2.22 19.87 9.72
CA ASP A 137 2.06 21.09 8.92
C ASP A 137 0.97 20.93 7.84
N ALA A 138 0.78 19.71 7.34
CA ALA A 138 -0.28 19.36 6.41
C ALA A 138 -1.66 19.10 7.07
N GLY A 139 -1.73 19.06 8.41
CA GLY A 139 -2.94 18.75 9.17
C GLY A 139 -3.31 17.26 9.15
N LEU A 140 -2.37 16.40 8.79
CA LEU A 140 -2.53 14.94 8.78
C LEU A 140 -2.22 14.30 10.15
N ALA A 141 -1.49 15.01 11.01
CA ALA A 141 -1.21 14.63 12.39
C ALA A 141 -1.35 15.86 13.32
N ASP A 142 -1.48 15.62 14.63
CA ASP A 142 -1.74 16.66 15.63
C ASP A 142 -0.53 16.87 16.55
N GLU A 143 0.24 15.82 16.82
CA GLU A 143 1.31 15.83 17.82
C GLU A 143 2.55 15.09 17.31
N LEU A 144 3.72 15.65 17.64
CA LEU A 144 5.00 15.01 17.39
C LEU A 144 5.44 14.20 18.61
N LEU A 145 5.66 12.91 18.46
CA LEU A 145 6.24 12.05 19.47
C LEU A 145 7.78 12.03 19.36
N PRO A 146 8.48 11.78 20.46
CA PRO A 146 9.91 11.51 20.41
C PRO A 146 10.24 10.37 19.45
N THR A 147 11.44 10.41 18.86
CA THR A 147 11.96 9.34 18.02
C THR A 147 11.79 7.97 18.66
N VAL A 148 11.23 7.02 17.93
CA VAL A 148 11.10 5.63 18.33
C VAL A 148 11.95 4.73 17.43
N GLU A 149 12.42 3.61 17.97
CA GLU A 149 13.15 2.64 17.17
C GLU A 149 12.17 1.91 16.23
N ALA A 150 12.16 2.29 14.96
CA ALA A 150 11.34 1.61 13.95
C ALA A 150 11.98 0.26 13.60
N ARG A 151 11.27 -0.85 13.89
CA ARG A 151 11.81 -2.21 13.70
C ARG A 151 11.38 -2.88 12.40
N ALA A 152 10.39 -2.37 11.71
CA ALA A 152 9.91 -2.96 10.47
C ALA A 152 10.45 -2.18 9.26
N ARG A 153 11.05 -2.91 8.33
CA ARG A 153 11.35 -2.43 6.98
C ARG A 153 10.36 -3.06 6.02
N PHE A 154 9.80 -2.26 5.14
CA PHE A 154 8.79 -2.69 4.19
C PHE A 154 9.38 -2.74 2.79
N ASP A 155 8.87 -3.64 1.95
CA ASP A 155 9.06 -3.54 0.52
C ASP A 155 8.17 -2.39 0.00
N LEU A 156 8.81 -1.30 -0.37
CA LEU A 156 8.15 -0.09 -0.87
C LEU A 156 8.32 0.09 -2.38
N SER A 157 8.78 -0.95 -3.09
CA SER A 157 9.04 -0.91 -4.54
C SER A 157 7.82 -0.61 -5.40
N VAL A 158 6.62 -0.82 -4.85
CA VAL A 158 5.35 -0.46 -5.50
C VAL A 158 5.07 1.04 -5.52
N PHE A 159 5.81 1.83 -4.74
CA PHE A 159 5.65 3.27 -4.63
C PHE A 159 6.76 3.99 -5.40
N ALA A 160 6.36 4.88 -6.30
CA ALA A 160 7.30 5.52 -7.23
C ALA A 160 8.26 6.51 -6.55
N LYS A 161 7.87 7.07 -5.41
CA LYS A 161 8.62 8.11 -4.69
C LYS A 161 8.98 7.73 -3.25
N ALA A 162 8.99 6.42 -2.93
CA ALA A 162 9.36 5.98 -1.59
C ALA A 162 10.77 6.46 -1.21
N PRO A 163 10.94 7.08 -0.02
CA PRO A 163 12.26 7.44 0.49
C PRO A 163 13.17 6.20 0.59
N ALA A 164 14.37 6.30 0.05
CA ALA A 164 15.30 5.17 -0.03
C ALA A 164 15.68 4.61 1.37
N GLU A 165 15.69 5.46 2.37
CA GLU A 165 15.97 5.12 3.76
C GLU A 165 14.89 4.25 4.42
N LEU A 166 13.65 4.27 3.88
CA LEU A 166 12.53 3.46 4.36
C LEU A 166 12.43 2.12 3.62
N ALA A 167 12.99 2.04 2.42
CA ALA A 167 12.95 0.83 1.62
C ALA A 167 13.75 -0.29 2.30
N ALA A 168 13.19 -1.50 2.33
CA ALA A 168 13.99 -2.67 2.61
C ALA A 168 15.09 -2.77 1.53
N PRO A 169 16.31 -3.19 1.88
CA PRO A 169 17.30 -3.48 0.84
C PRO A 169 16.67 -4.46 -0.14
N GLU A 170 16.82 -4.18 -1.45
CA GLU A 170 16.31 -5.05 -2.50
C GLU A 170 16.71 -6.49 -2.18
N ARG A 171 15.74 -7.32 -1.86
CA ARG A 171 15.96 -8.76 -1.78
C ARG A 171 16.00 -9.23 -3.21
N GLY A 172 17.20 -9.36 -3.75
CA GLY A 172 17.36 -10.08 -5.01
C GLY A 172 16.69 -11.45 -4.84
N ILE A 173 15.82 -11.81 -5.78
CA ILE A 173 15.24 -13.15 -5.84
C ILE A 173 16.35 -14.09 -6.32
N THR A 174 17.11 -14.63 -5.37
CA THR A 174 18.29 -15.48 -5.64
C THR A 174 18.07 -16.91 -5.20
N THR A 175 17.04 -17.15 -4.38
CA THR A 175 16.72 -18.49 -3.87
C THR A 175 15.24 -18.81 -4.01
N ILE A 176 14.91 -20.11 -4.03
CA ILE A 176 13.51 -20.58 -4.00
C ILE A 176 12.73 -20.03 -2.80
N ARG A 177 13.40 -19.75 -1.69
CA ARG A 177 12.79 -19.14 -0.51
C ARG A 177 12.43 -17.67 -0.75
N ASP A 178 13.19 -16.96 -1.55
CA ASP A 178 12.89 -15.56 -1.93
C ASP A 178 11.66 -15.53 -2.83
N VAL A 179 11.54 -16.51 -3.77
CA VAL A 179 10.33 -16.69 -4.60
C VAL A 179 9.11 -17.00 -3.73
N GLU A 180 9.23 -17.93 -2.77
CA GLU A 180 8.14 -18.26 -1.83
C GLU A 180 7.73 -17.03 -1.02
N ALA A 181 8.69 -16.22 -0.56
CA ALA A 181 8.44 -15.00 0.20
C ALA A 181 7.70 -13.98 -0.66
N ALA A 182 8.19 -13.68 -1.87
CA ALA A 182 7.56 -12.75 -2.80
C ALA A 182 6.12 -13.16 -3.17
N LEU A 183 5.87 -14.45 -3.41
CA LEU A 183 4.52 -14.97 -3.68
C LEU A 183 3.58 -14.81 -2.48
N ARG A 184 4.10 -14.96 -1.26
CA ARG A 184 3.32 -14.75 -0.04
C ARG A 184 3.00 -13.28 0.19
N ASP A 185 3.95 -12.41 -0.08
CA ASP A 185 3.78 -10.96 0.01
C ASP A 185 2.77 -10.47 -1.04
N ALA A 186 2.69 -11.16 -2.19
CA ALA A 186 1.66 -10.97 -3.22
C ALA A 186 0.30 -11.63 -2.88
N GLY A 187 0.11 -12.16 -1.64
CA GLY A 187 -1.17 -12.69 -1.17
C GLY A 187 -1.37 -14.19 -1.36
N ALA A 188 -0.39 -14.93 -1.86
CA ALA A 188 -0.51 -16.40 -1.96
C ALA A 188 -0.44 -17.06 -0.58
N SER A 189 -1.27 -18.10 -0.36
CA SER A 189 -1.15 -18.91 0.85
C SER A 189 0.21 -19.65 0.88
N ARG A 190 0.66 -20.03 2.07
CA ARG A 190 1.95 -20.73 2.24
C ARG A 190 2.09 -21.98 1.35
N SER A 191 0.99 -22.74 1.19
CA SER A 191 0.95 -23.93 0.34
C SER A 191 1.01 -23.59 -1.15
N GLN A 192 0.30 -22.54 -1.57
CA GLN A 192 0.32 -22.04 -2.96
C GLN A 192 1.69 -21.47 -3.33
N ALA A 193 2.26 -20.62 -2.49
CA ALA A 193 3.59 -20.04 -2.70
C ALA A 193 4.65 -21.14 -2.87
N ARG A 194 4.65 -22.14 -1.98
CA ARG A 194 5.57 -23.26 -2.06
C ARG A 194 5.39 -24.13 -3.30
N ALA A 195 4.14 -24.39 -3.70
CA ALA A 195 3.83 -25.17 -4.90
C ALA A 195 4.23 -24.44 -6.18
N LEU A 196 4.02 -23.11 -6.24
CA LEU A 196 4.40 -22.29 -7.38
C LEU A 196 5.92 -22.11 -7.47
N ALA A 197 6.59 -21.84 -6.37
CA ALA A 197 8.04 -21.73 -6.32
C ALA A 197 8.74 -23.02 -6.75
N ALA A 198 8.24 -24.18 -6.28
CA ALA A 198 8.80 -25.49 -6.65
C ALA A 198 8.58 -25.88 -8.12
N ARG A 199 7.56 -25.32 -8.79
CA ARG A 199 7.26 -25.59 -10.21
C ARG A 199 7.93 -24.62 -11.17
N GLY A 200 8.22 -23.40 -10.73
CA GLY A 200 8.71 -22.31 -11.58
C GLY A 200 10.19 -21.96 -11.42
N TYR A 201 10.83 -22.36 -10.31
CA TYR A 201 12.23 -22.05 -10.08
C TYR A 201 13.10 -23.22 -10.57
N HIS A 202 13.51 -23.16 -11.81
CA HIS A 202 14.61 -23.98 -12.36
C HIS A 202 15.87 -23.12 -12.33
N GLY A 203 16.61 -23.14 -11.24
CA GLY A 203 17.87 -22.43 -11.12
C GLY A 203 18.88 -22.87 -12.18
N ASP A 204 19.46 -21.89 -12.84
CA ASP A 204 20.71 -21.90 -13.64
C ASP A 204 20.96 -22.96 -14.74
N ALA A 205 20.01 -23.81 -15.11
CA ALA A 205 20.29 -24.84 -16.10
C ALA A 205 19.73 -24.59 -17.53
N ASP A 206 18.79 -23.64 -17.73
CA ASP A 206 18.08 -23.51 -19.03
C ASP A 206 17.79 -22.06 -19.49
N ASP A 207 18.60 -21.10 -19.12
CA ASP A 207 18.47 -19.69 -19.53
C ASP A 207 18.52 -19.50 -21.08
N GLN A 208 19.07 -20.46 -21.81
CA GLN A 208 19.14 -20.42 -23.29
C GLN A 208 17.84 -20.83 -23.99
N ARG A 209 16.97 -21.64 -23.38
CA ARG A 209 15.69 -22.03 -23.98
C ARG A 209 14.63 -20.98 -23.82
N ASP A 210 14.58 -20.32 -22.67
CA ASP A 210 13.64 -19.23 -22.42
C ASP A 210 13.99 -17.98 -23.23
N ALA A 211 15.28 -17.67 -23.40
CA ALA A 211 15.73 -16.60 -24.27
C ALA A 211 15.38 -16.84 -25.77
N ALA A 212 15.45 -18.09 -26.23
CA ALA A 212 15.03 -18.44 -27.57
C ALA A 212 13.50 -18.33 -27.78
N ALA A 213 12.71 -18.79 -26.81
CA ALA A 213 11.25 -18.69 -26.84
C ALA A 213 10.77 -17.23 -26.78
N VAL A 214 11.41 -16.38 -25.95
CA VAL A 214 11.12 -14.94 -25.90
C VAL A 214 11.52 -14.23 -27.18
N ALA A 215 12.66 -14.57 -27.79
CA ALA A 215 13.10 -14.02 -29.08
C ALA A 215 12.16 -14.42 -30.23
N GLU A 216 11.68 -15.67 -30.25
CA GLU A 216 10.73 -16.16 -31.25
C GLU A 216 9.34 -15.49 -31.07
N PHE A 217 8.87 -15.31 -29.86
CA PHE A 217 7.64 -14.55 -29.53
C PHE A 217 7.76 -13.08 -29.93
N THR A 218 8.88 -12.43 -29.62
CA THR A 218 9.12 -11.02 -29.99
C THR A 218 9.15 -10.86 -31.53
N ALA A 219 9.84 -11.76 -32.23
CA ALA A 219 9.87 -11.73 -33.69
C ALA A 219 8.48 -11.96 -34.34
N HIS A 220 7.62 -12.74 -33.68
CA HIS A 220 6.24 -12.96 -34.12
C HIS A 220 5.36 -11.70 -33.92
N ILE A 221 5.53 -11.00 -32.84
CA ILE A 221 4.85 -9.72 -32.54
C ILE A 221 5.29 -8.64 -33.55
N ASP A 222 6.59 -8.52 -33.82
CA ASP A 222 7.13 -7.55 -34.79
C ASP A 222 6.64 -7.82 -36.23
N ALA A 223 6.38 -9.08 -36.55
CA ALA A 223 5.81 -9.47 -37.86
C ALA A 223 4.30 -9.16 -37.99
N LEU A 224 3.59 -8.98 -36.87
CA LEU A 224 2.14 -8.69 -36.85
C LEU A 224 1.82 -7.18 -36.81
N ILE A 225 2.81 -6.33 -36.57
CA ILE A 225 2.66 -4.86 -36.57
C ILE A 225 3.34 -4.28 -37.81
N PRO A 226 2.63 -4.07 -38.94
CA PRO A 226 3.19 -3.36 -40.06
C PRO A 226 3.39 -1.89 -39.64
N LEU A 227 4.64 -1.45 -39.55
CA LEU A 227 5.01 -0.05 -39.45
C LEU A 227 4.43 0.71 -40.62
N GLN A 228 3.33 1.42 -40.44
CA GLN A 228 2.91 2.45 -41.38
C GLN A 228 3.92 3.59 -41.35
N LYS A 229 4.62 3.75 -42.49
CA LYS A 229 5.45 4.91 -42.78
C LYS A 229 4.57 6.11 -43.09
#